data_3d803de080b98227e5e91d46e4b46542
#
_entry.id   3d803de080b98227e5e91d46e4b46542
#
_cell.length_a   1.000
_cell.length_b   1.000
_cell.length_c   1.000
_cell.angle_alpha   90.00
_cell.angle_beta   90.00
_cell.angle_gamma   90.00
#
_symmetry.space_group_name_H-M   'P 1'
#
loop_
_entity.id
_entity.type
_entity.pdbx_description
1 polymer ?
#
loop_
_entity_poly.entity_id
_entity_poly.type
_entity_poly.pdbx_seq_one_letter_code
_entity_poly.pdbx_strand_id
1 'polypeptide(L)'
;MGAGEAGVKAVINELLGHASGAAHGKGGSMHMYEPDKNFFGGSGIVGAQTPVGTGLAFAERYNHILRNRDKPTPDDKRSESTSDDEMNVSITMFGDGASNQGQVWESANMAKLWHLPVIFVVENNQYGMGTSTERSSSSTEYYKMGKHHIPGIQADGNNVFAVREAARVAR
;
A
#
# COMPACT_ATOMS: atom_id res chain seq x y z
N MET A 1 -15.17 6.16 0.92
CA MET A 1 -16.21 7.19 0.94
C MET A 1 -17.18 6.91 -0.18
N GLY A 2 -18.51 6.94 0.10
CA GLY A 2 -19.53 6.57 -0.89
C GLY A 2 -19.39 7.34 -2.19
N ALA A 3 -19.74 6.70 -3.31
CA ALA A 3 -19.81 7.39 -4.58
C ALA A 3 -20.98 8.41 -4.58
N GLY A 4 -20.81 9.52 -5.29
CA GLY A 4 -21.84 10.55 -5.45
C GLY A 4 -21.87 11.58 -4.30
N GLU A 5 -23.04 12.24 -4.19
CA GLU A 5 -23.23 13.40 -3.29
C GLU A 5 -22.95 13.09 -1.82
N ALA A 6 -23.34 11.92 -1.35
CA ALA A 6 -23.12 11.49 0.04
C ALA A 6 -21.63 11.40 0.41
N GLY A 7 -20.81 10.88 -0.51
CA GLY A 7 -19.37 10.80 -0.30
C GLY A 7 -18.69 12.18 -0.27
N VAL A 8 -19.07 13.05 -1.19
CA VAL A 8 -18.60 14.45 -1.22
C VAL A 8 -18.97 15.17 0.07
N LYS A 9 -20.22 15.01 0.54
CA LYS A 9 -20.69 15.60 1.80
C LYS A 9 -19.90 15.10 3.02
N ALA A 10 -19.59 13.79 3.07
CA ALA A 10 -18.81 13.22 4.16
C ALA A 10 -17.39 13.80 4.22
N VAL A 11 -16.74 14.00 3.06
CA VAL A 11 -15.42 14.64 2.95
C VAL A 11 -15.48 16.10 3.39
N ILE A 12 -16.44 16.88 2.89
CA ILE A 12 -16.59 18.30 3.24
C ILE A 12 -16.86 18.45 4.74
N ASN A 13 -17.74 17.63 5.29
CA ASN A 13 -18.05 17.64 6.73
C ASN A 13 -16.82 17.31 7.58
N GLU A 14 -15.96 16.39 7.12
CA GLU A 14 -14.69 16.09 7.80
C GLU A 14 -13.75 17.31 7.81
N LEU A 15 -13.60 17.97 6.66
CA LEU A 15 -12.74 19.14 6.54
C LEU A 15 -13.24 20.33 7.40
N LEU A 16 -14.55 20.40 7.60
CA LEU A 16 -15.18 21.41 8.46
C LEU A 16 -15.23 21.01 9.94
N GLY A 17 -14.70 19.87 10.33
CA GLY A 17 -14.70 19.39 11.71
C GLY A 17 -16.09 18.94 12.22
N HIS A 18 -17.01 18.60 11.32
CA HIS A 18 -18.37 18.20 11.68
C HIS A 18 -18.45 16.71 12.04
N ALA A 19 -19.23 16.37 13.07
CA ALA A 19 -19.36 15.01 13.59
C ALA A 19 -19.88 13.97 12.54
N SER A 20 -20.54 14.41 11.47
CA SER A 20 -20.97 13.56 10.36
C SER A 20 -19.90 13.39 9.26
N GLY A 21 -18.69 13.87 9.49
CA GLY A 21 -17.53 13.63 8.62
C GLY A 21 -17.05 12.18 8.67
N ALA A 22 -16.22 11.79 7.70
CA ALA A 22 -15.72 10.41 7.53
C ALA A 22 -14.93 9.88 8.75
N ALA A 23 -14.30 10.75 9.53
CA ALA A 23 -13.61 10.46 10.78
C ALA A 23 -14.19 11.28 11.95
N HIS A 24 -15.49 11.53 11.93
CA HIS A 24 -16.23 12.31 12.93
C HIS A 24 -15.71 13.75 13.13
N GLY A 25 -15.13 14.33 12.08
CA GLY A 25 -14.58 15.69 12.09
C GLY A 25 -13.27 15.84 12.85
N LYS A 26 -12.61 14.75 13.23
CA LYS A 26 -11.37 14.76 14.01
C LYS A 26 -10.11 14.47 13.21
N GLY A 27 -10.26 13.96 11.98
CA GLY A 27 -9.14 13.52 11.16
C GLY A 27 -8.63 14.58 10.18
N GLY A 28 -9.51 15.47 9.73
CA GLY A 28 -9.19 16.41 8.66
C GLY A 28 -8.81 15.72 7.35
N SER A 29 -8.00 16.36 6.52
CA SER A 29 -7.65 15.86 5.19
C SER A 29 -6.74 14.61 5.20
N MET A 30 -5.99 14.37 6.27
CA MET A 30 -4.98 13.31 6.31
C MET A 30 -5.48 12.00 6.94
N HIS A 31 -6.63 12.00 7.60
CA HIS A 31 -7.11 10.84 8.38
C HIS A 31 -8.54 10.47 8.00
N MET A 32 -8.80 10.34 6.71
CA MET A 32 -10.07 9.85 6.19
C MET A 32 -9.96 8.35 5.92
N TYR A 33 -10.88 7.57 6.45
CA TYR A 33 -10.90 6.12 6.35
C TYR A 33 -12.28 5.63 5.93
N GLU A 34 -12.34 4.57 5.15
CA GLU A 34 -13.57 3.86 4.81
C GLU A 34 -13.26 2.35 4.67
N PRO A 35 -13.06 1.66 5.82
CA PRO A 35 -12.64 0.25 5.82
C PRO A 35 -13.58 -0.66 5.05
N ASP A 36 -14.89 -0.40 5.07
CA ASP A 36 -15.90 -1.15 4.32
C ASP A 36 -15.70 -1.08 2.80
N LYS A 37 -14.88 -0.14 2.33
CA LYS A 37 -14.46 0.01 0.93
C LYS A 37 -12.99 -0.36 0.73
N ASN A 38 -12.38 -1.00 1.70
CA ASN A 38 -10.96 -1.32 1.69
C ASN A 38 -10.05 -0.07 1.55
N PHE A 39 -10.54 1.10 1.99
CA PHE A 39 -9.76 2.32 2.06
C PHE A 39 -9.31 2.58 3.51
N PHE A 40 -8.06 2.26 3.79
CA PHE A 40 -7.49 2.33 5.14
C PHE A 40 -6.80 3.67 5.44
N GLY A 41 -6.97 4.64 4.56
CA GLY A 41 -6.63 6.03 4.78
C GLY A 41 -5.16 6.37 4.66
N GLY A 42 -4.83 7.52 5.23
CA GLY A 42 -3.50 8.07 5.30
C GLY A 42 -2.97 8.17 6.72
N SER A 43 -1.71 8.55 6.86
CA SER A 43 -1.06 8.80 8.15
C SER A 43 -0.43 10.18 8.18
N GLY A 44 -0.61 10.92 9.27
CA GLY A 44 0.11 12.16 9.53
C GLY A 44 1.60 11.92 9.83
N ILE A 45 1.96 10.71 10.26
CA ILE A 45 3.35 10.28 10.43
C ILE A 45 3.83 9.72 9.09
N VAL A 46 4.68 10.49 8.42
CA VAL A 46 5.18 10.17 7.07
C VAL A 46 5.89 8.83 7.04
N GLY A 47 5.44 7.90 6.20
CA GLY A 47 5.97 6.53 6.09
C GLY A 47 5.27 5.49 6.99
N ALA A 48 4.51 5.89 8.01
CA ALA A 48 3.84 4.97 8.93
C ALA A 48 2.75 4.10 8.25
N GLN A 49 2.21 4.52 7.12
CA GLN A 49 1.30 3.72 6.31
C GLN A 49 1.95 2.45 5.74
N THR A 50 3.28 2.41 5.61
CA THR A 50 4.00 1.26 5.05
C THR A 50 3.85 -0.01 5.91
N PRO A 51 4.17 0.00 7.21
CA PRO A 51 3.92 -1.16 8.06
C PRO A 51 2.43 -1.47 8.22
N VAL A 52 1.53 -0.48 8.16
CA VAL A 52 0.08 -0.72 8.17
C VAL A 52 -0.35 -1.50 6.93
N GLY A 53 0.08 -1.08 5.74
CA GLY A 53 -0.21 -1.80 4.49
C GLY A 53 0.37 -3.22 4.48
N THR A 54 1.55 -3.40 5.06
CA THR A 54 2.16 -4.73 5.25
C THR A 54 1.34 -5.59 6.21
N GLY A 55 0.80 -5.01 7.28
CA GLY A 55 -0.09 -5.69 8.22
C GLY A 55 -1.42 -6.12 7.58
N LEU A 56 -1.98 -5.31 6.69
CA LEU A 56 -3.17 -5.66 5.91
C LEU A 56 -2.89 -6.85 4.98
N ALA A 57 -1.75 -6.86 4.31
CA ALA A 57 -1.32 -7.98 3.48
C ALA A 57 -1.09 -9.25 4.31
N PHE A 58 -0.55 -9.13 5.53
CA PHE A 58 -0.42 -10.25 6.45
C PHE A 58 -1.80 -10.83 6.83
N ALA A 59 -2.76 -9.97 7.16
CA ALA A 59 -4.12 -10.40 7.47
C ALA A 59 -4.77 -11.13 6.30
N GLU A 60 -4.60 -10.63 5.07
CA GLU A 60 -5.14 -11.28 3.86
C GLU A 60 -4.51 -12.67 3.66
N ARG A 61 -3.19 -12.79 3.74
CA ARG A 61 -2.50 -14.08 3.63
C ARG A 61 -2.93 -15.05 4.73
N TYR A 62 -3.02 -14.58 5.97
CA TYR A 62 -3.46 -15.40 7.09
C TYR A 62 -4.88 -15.93 6.89
N ASN A 63 -5.80 -15.05 6.49
CA ASN A 63 -7.18 -15.43 6.19
C ASN A 63 -7.27 -16.39 5.00
N HIS A 64 -6.44 -16.21 3.98
CA HIS A 64 -6.36 -17.12 2.85
C HIS A 64 -5.93 -18.54 3.30
N ILE A 65 -4.90 -18.63 4.14
CA ILE A 65 -4.45 -19.90 4.73
C ILE A 65 -5.57 -20.57 5.53
N LEU A 66 -6.29 -19.80 6.37
CA LEU A 66 -7.40 -20.34 7.16
C LEU A 66 -8.54 -20.86 6.27
N ARG A 67 -8.93 -20.11 5.24
CA ARG A 67 -10.00 -20.53 4.30
C ARG A 67 -9.65 -21.81 3.52
N ASN A 68 -8.38 -22.08 3.33
CA ASN A 68 -7.90 -23.22 2.55
C ASN A 68 -7.38 -24.39 3.42
N ARG A 69 -7.35 -24.23 4.75
CA ARG A 69 -6.80 -25.20 5.69
C ARG A 69 -7.45 -26.59 5.59
N ASP A 70 -8.77 -26.63 5.40
CA ASP A 70 -9.56 -27.87 5.43
C ASP A 70 -9.94 -28.34 4.00
N LYS A 71 -9.41 -27.71 2.96
CA LYS A 71 -9.59 -28.18 1.59
C LYS A 71 -8.71 -29.41 1.37
N PRO A 72 -9.24 -30.52 0.79
CA PRO A 72 -8.42 -31.68 0.48
C PRO A 72 -7.30 -31.27 -0.47
N THR A 73 -6.06 -31.52 -0.05
CA THR A 73 -4.90 -31.41 -0.93
C THR A 73 -5.04 -32.51 -2.01
N PRO A 74 -5.01 -32.17 -3.30
CA PRO A 74 -4.84 -33.18 -4.34
C PRO A 74 -3.52 -33.90 -4.10
N ASP A 75 -3.53 -35.23 -4.18
CA ASP A 75 -2.43 -36.13 -3.86
C ASP A 75 -1.03 -35.55 -4.16
N ASP A 76 -0.23 -35.48 -3.11
CA ASP A 76 1.24 -35.52 -3.01
C ASP A 76 2.09 -34.71 -4.01
N LYS A 77 1.56 -33.65 -4.56
CA LYS A 77 2.40 -32.54 -4.98
C LYS A 77 2.13 -31.40 -4.01
N ARG A 78 3.16 -30.94 -3.32
CA ARG A 78 3.20 -29.58 -2.74
C ARG A 78 2.85 -28.64 -3.88
N SER A 79 1.56 -28.63 -4.19
CA SER A 79 1.05 -27.93 -5.34
C SER A 79 1.09 -26.45 -4.99
N GLU A 80 1.93 -25.75 -5.71
CA GLU A 80 1.90 -24.33 -5.99
C GLU A 80 0.53 -23.80 -6.46
N SER A 81 -0.55 -24.55 -6.25
CA SER A 81 -1.87 -24.29 -6.82
C SER A 81 -3.01 -24.16 -5.81
N THR A 82 -2.79 -23.56 -4.64
CA THR A 82 -3.80 -22.61 -4.17
C THR A 82 -3.39 -21.31 -4.84
N SER A 83 -4.06 -20.98 -5.93
CA SER A 83 -3.67 -19.91 -6.79
C SER A 83 -3.54 -18.63 -5.94
N ASP A 84 -2.31 -18.11 -5.79
CA ASP A 84 -2.07 -16.77 -5.22
C ASP A 84 -2.94 -15.73 -5.94
N ASP A 85 -3.47 -16.06 -7.11
CA ASP A 85 -4.43 -15.30 -7.91
C ASP A 85 -5.77 -14.98 -7.20
N GLU A 86 -6.15 -15.73 -6.16
CA GLU A 86 -7.37 -15.48 -5.39
C GLU A 86 -7.14 -14.58 -4.16
N MET A 87 -5.90 -14.23 -3.83
CA MET A 87 -5.63 -13.31 -2.72
C MET A 87 -5.80 -11.86 -3.15
N ASN A 88 -6.40 -11.06 -2.26
CA ASN A 88 -6.36 -9.62 -2.43
C ASN A 88 -4.96 -9.08 -2.17
N VAL A 89 -4.65 -7.95 -2.78
CA VAL A 89 -3.35 -7.29 -2.65
C VAL A 89 -3.51 -5.99 -1.87
N SER A 90 -2.66 -5.78 -0.88
CA SER A 90 -2.53 -4.49 -0.21
C SER A 90 -1.64 -3.56 -1.04
N ILE A 91 -2.11 -2.34 -1.29
CA ILE A 91 -1.31 -1.30 -1.95
C ILE A 91 -1.00 -0.23 -0.91
N THR A 92 0.28 0.01 -0.65
CA THR A 92 0.74 1.08 0.24
C THR A 92 1.58 2.08 -0.53
N MET A 93 1.20 3.35 -0.43
CA MET A 93 1.78 4.44 -1.21
C MET A 93 2.50 5.43 -0.30
N PHE A 94 3.67 5.89 -0.69
CA PHE A 94 4.46 6.85 0.06
C PHE A 94 5.40 7.63 -0.86
N GLY A 95 5.80 8.83 -0.43
CA GLY A 95 6.69 9.69 -1.22
C GLY A 95 8.16 9.27 -1.15
N ASP A 96 8.95 9.85 -2.03
CA ASP A 96 10.42 9.68 -2.09
C ASP A 96 11.12 10.01 -0.76
N GLY A 97 10.68 11.05 -0.06
CA GLY A 97 11.21 11.40 1.26
C GLY A 97 10.98 10.30 2.30
N ALA A 98 9.79 9.70 2.31
CA ALA A 98 9.46 8.60 3.20
C ALA A 98 10.26 7.32 2.93
N SER A 99 10.78 7.13 1.72
CA SER A 99 11.63 5.99 1.36
C SER A 99 12.90 5.88 2.20
N ASN A 100 13.32 6.97 2.83
CA ASN A 100 14.50 7.00 3.71
C ASN A 100 14.20 6.53 5.15
N GLN A 101 12.94 6.21 5.47
CA GLN A 101 12.57 5.70 6.77
C GLN A 101 12.90 4.21 6.93
N GLY A 102 13.49 3.84 8.08
CA GLY A 102 13.84 2.45 8.38
C GLY A 102 12.65 1.49 8.30
N GLN A 103 11.48 1.90 8.78
CA GLN A 103 10.26 1.10 8.77
C GLN A 103 9.79 0.66 7.37
N VAL A 104 10.16 1.38 6.32
CA VAL A 104 9.89 0.97 4.93
C VAL A 104 10.64 -0.31 4.60
N TRP A 105 11.92 -0.37 4.97
CA TRP A 105 12.79 -1.52 4.71
C TRP A 105 12.50 -2.70 5.63
N GLU A 106 12.14 -2.44 6.87
CA GLU A 106 11.66 -3.46 7.80
C GLU A 106 10.38 -4.12 7.25
N SER A 107 9.45 -3.31 6.75
CA SER A 107 8.22 -3.77 6.09
C SER A 107 8.51 -4.59 4.83
N ALA A 108 9.44 -4.15 3.98
CA ALA A 108 9.84 -4.86 2.78
C ALA A 108 10.49 -6.22 3.11
N ASN A 109 11.32 -6.27 4.17
CA ASN A 109 11.91 -7.51 4.65
C ASN A 109 10.85 -8.51 5.12
N MET A 110 9.89 -8.06 5.95
CA MET A 110 8.79 -8.91 6.39
C MET A 110 7.92 -9.38 5.23
N ALA A 111 7.62 -8.49 4.30
CA ALA A 111 6.83 -8.83 3.11
C ALA A 111 7.49 -9.95 2.28
N LYS A 112 8.81 -9.86 2.10
CA LYS A 112 9.57 -10.91 1.41
C LYS A 112 9.62 -12.20 2.19
N LEU A 113 9.95 -12.13 3.49
CA LEU A 113 10.12 -13.29 4.35
C LEU A 113 8.84 -14.13 4.44
N TRP A 114 7.70 -13.47 4.49
CA TRP A 114 6.40 -14.11 4.67
C TRP A 114 5.59 -14.18 3.36
N HIS A 115 6.18 -13.82 2.22
CA HIS A 115 5.50 -13.82 0.91
C HIS A 115 4.15 -13.10 0.95
N LEU A 116 4.14 -11.88 1.50
CA LEU A 116 2.91 -11.11 1.68
C LEU A 116 2.46 -10.48 0.36
N PRO A 117 1.13 -10.48 0.07
CA PRO A 117 0.59 -9.85 -1.12
C PRO A 117 0.51 -8.32 -0.93
N VAL A 118 1.64 -7.63 -1.02
CA VAL A 118 1.74 -6.18 -0.86
C VAL A 118 2.52 -5.55 -2.00
N ILE A 119 2.02 -4.44 -2.51
CA ILE A 119 2.70 -3.59 -3.49
C ILE A 119 3.07 -2.28 -2.80
N PHE A 120 4.37 -1.98 -2.77
CA PHE A 120 4.90 -0.71 -2.30
C PHE A 120 5.01 0.26 -3.47
N VAL A 121 4.32 1.39 -3.40
CA VAL A 121 4.34 2.41 -4.44
C VAL A 121 5.08 3.63 -3.94
N VAL A 122 6.21 3.94 -4.57
CA VAL A 122 6.96 5.18 -4.30
C VAL A 122 6.49 6.25 -5.27
N GLU A 123 5.85 7.28 -4.74
CA GLU A 123 5.48 8.49 -5.50
C GLU A 123 6.68 9.43 -5.55
N ASN A 124 7.53 9.25 -6.58
CA ASN A 124 8.73 10.06 -6.73
C ASN A 124 8.44 11.34 -7.52
N ASN A 125 8.09 12.39 -6.81
CA ASN A 125 7.97 13.74 -7.37
C ASN A 125 9.27 14.54 -7.27
N GLN A 126 10.38 13.90 -6.82
CA GLN A 126 11.72 14.42 -6.67
C GLN A 126 11.92 15.43 -5.52
N TYR A 127 10.89 15.72 -4.74
CA TYR A 127 10.97 16.65 -3.62
C TYR A 127 10.15 16.19 -2.42
N GLY A 128 10.77 16.13 -1.24
CA GLY A 128 10.08 16.09 0.05
C GLY A 128 9.97 17.51 0.60
N MET A 129 8.84 18.19 0.40
CA MET A 129 8.68 19.63 0.59
C MET A 129 9.72 20.43 -0.22
N GLY A 130 10.64 21.14 0.45
CA GLY A 130 11.73 21.89 -0.16
C GLY A 130 13.03 21.14 -0.35
N THR A 131 13.08 19.84 0.00
CA THR A 131 14.30 19.04 -0.07
C THR A 131 14.27 18.11 -1.29
N SER A 132 15.23 18.28 -2.21
CA SER A 132 15.32 17.41 -3.38
C SER A 132 15.81 16.00 -3.03
N THR A 133 15.46 15.04 -3.85
CA THR A 133 15.91 13.62 -3.71
C THR A 133 17.43 13.51 -3.80
N GLU A 134 18.08 14.28 -4.65
CA GLU A 134 19.55 14.32 -4.79
C GLU A 134 20.25 14.76 -3.52
N ARG A 135 19.62 15.65 -2.76
CA ARG A 135 20.17 16.15 -1.49
C ARG A 135 19.95 15.17 -0.33
N SER A 136 18.88 14.37 -0.37
CA SER A 136 18.43 13.56 0.77
C SER A 136 18.68 12.08 0.62
N SER A 137 18.98 11.58 -0.59
CA SER A 137 19.13 10.16 -0.88
C SER A 137 20.45 9.87 -1.57
N SER A 138 21.14 8.82 -1.15
CA SER A 138 22.38 8.35 -1.79
C SER A 138 22.16 7.80 -3.20
N SER A 139 20.93 7.41 -3.52
CA SER A 139 20.48 7.00 -4.85
C SER A 139 19.06 7.50 -5.07
N THR A 140 18.79 7.99 -6.27
CA THR A 140 17.45 8.42 -6.69
C THR A 140 16.68 7.32 -7.47
N GLU A 141 17.31 6.17 -7.64
CA GLU A 141 16.71 5.01 -8.30
C GLU A 141 15.93 4.15 -7.28
N TYR A 142 14.84 4.68 -6.75
CA TYR A 142 14.06 4.06 -5.66
C TYR A 142 13.61 2.63 -5.99
N TYR A 143 13.30 2.33 -7.25
CA TYR A 143 12.92 0.99 -7.70
C TYR A 143 14.03 -0.06 -7.56
N LYS A 144 15.30 0.36 -7.40
CA LYS A 144 16.44 -0.53 -7.15
C LYS A 144 16.76 -0.68 -5.67
N MET A 145 16.29 0.20 -4.80
CA MET A 145 16.66 0.20 -3.38
C MET A 145 16.19 -1.07 -2.67
N GLY A 146 15.02 -1.62 -3.07
CA GLY A 146 14.46 -2.85 -2.52
C GLY A 146 15.06 -4.16 -3.03
N LYS A 147 16.06 -4.14 -3.92
CA LYS A 147 16.54 -5.32 -4.67
C LYS A 147 16.93 -6.55 -3.84
N HIS A 148 17.29 -6.36 -2.59
CA HIS A 148 17.64 -7.45 -1.66
C HIS A 148 16.40 -8.12 -1.03
N HIS A 149 15.25 -7.46 -1.09
CA HIS A 149 14.00 -7.92 -0.48
C HIS A 149 12.95 -8.20 -1.56
N ILE A 150 12.63 -7.20 -2.38
CA ILE A 150 11.54 -7.25 -3.36
C ILE A 150 12.02 -6.70 -4.70
N PRO A 151 11.50 -7.22 -5.84
CA PRO A 151 11.77 -6.63 -7.16
C PRO A 151 11.13 -5.25 -7.26
N GLY A 152 11.72 -4.37 -8.08
CA GLY A 152 11.19 -3.04 -8.31
C GLY A 152 11.02 -2.74 -9.80
N ILE A 153 9.98 -2.00 -10.12
CA ILE A 153 9.64 -1.54 -11.47
C ILE A 153 9.55 -0.02 -11.44
N GLN A 154 10.13 0.65 -12.43
CA GLN A 154 9.90 2.07 -12.65
C GLN A 154 8.85 2.28 -13.74
N ALA A 155 7.87 3.12 -13.48
CA ALA A 155 6.84 3.50 -14.43
C ALA A 155 6.75 5.02 -14.53
N ASP A 156 6.39 5.53 -15.71
CA ASP A 156 6.01 6.94 -15.87
C ASP A 156 4.64 7.18 -15.22
N GLY A 157 4.62 7.87 -14.09
CA GLY A 157 3.41 8.16 -13.32
C GLY A 157 2.39 9.05 -14.04
N ASN A 158 2.80 9.77 -15.10
CA ASN A 158 1.91 10.57 -15.93
C ASN A 158 1.29 9.77 -17.09
N ASN A 159 1.67 8.51 -17.27
CA ASN A 159 1.14 7.62 -18.28
C ASN A 159 0.28 6.52 -17.64
N VAL A 160 -1.04 6.66 -17.72
CA VAL A 160 -1.99 5.71 -17.12
C VAL A 160 -1.81 4.27 -17.62
N PHE A 161 -1.40 4.08 -18.87
CA PHE A 161 -1.17 2.74 -19.43
C PHE A 161 0.11 2.11 -18.87
N ALA A 162 1.17 2.90 -18.67
CA ALA A 162 2.40 2.44 -18.03
C ALA A 162 2.17 2.04 -16.56
N VAL A 163 1.43 2.86 -15.81
CA VAL A 163 1.08 2.57 -14.41
C VAL A 163 0.20 1.33 -14.31
N ARG A 164 -0.82 1.20 -15.17
CA ARG A 164 -1.67 0.01 -15.23
C ARG A 164 -0.88 -1.27 -15.50
N GLU A 165 0.04 -1.21 -16.47
CA GLU A 165 0.85 -2.38 -16.82
C GLU A 165 1.84 -2.74 -15.68
N ALA A 166 2.47 -1.75 -15.07
CA ALA A 166 3.32 -1.97 -13.90
C ALA A 166 2.56 -2.63 -12.74
N ALA A 167 1.34 -2.17 -12.45
CA ALA A 167 0.49 -2.76 -11.43
C ALA A 167 0.09 -4.21 -11.78
N ARG A 168 -0.19 -4.50 -13.06
CA ARG A 168 -0.51 -5.86 -13.54
C ARG A 168 0.67 -6.82 -13.38
N VAL A 169 1.88 -6.34 -13.63
CA VAL A 169 3.10 -7.16 -13.50
C VAL A 169 3.48 -7.37 -12.04
N ALA A 170 3.19 -6.37 -11.17
CA ALA A 170 3.53 -6.44 -9.76
C ALA A 170 2.57 -7.34 -8.95
N ARG A 171 1.37 -7.59 -9.47
CA ARG A 171 0.38 -8.50 -8.90
C ARG A 171 0.69 -9.95 -9.29
#